data_2d7a85da6e0cc51ed92d3c44c4669403
#
_entry.id   2d7a85da6e0cc51ed92d3c44c4669403
#
_cell.length_a   1.000
_cell.length_b   1.000
_cell.length_c   1.000
_cell.angle_alpha   90.00
_cell.angle_beta   90.00
_cell.angle_gamma   90.00
#
_symmetry.space_group_name_H-M   'P 1'
#
loop_
_entity.id
_entity.type
_entity.pdbx_description
1 polymer ?
#
loop_
_entity_poly.entity_id
_entity_poly.type
_entity_poly.pdbx_seq_one_letter_code
_entity_poly.pdbx_strand_id
1 'polypeptide(L)'
;MKKKLQKVIGVLSIMKDFNMKPNFSELERMYGIDRHTIKKYYENGGIPERKKFKKVSKWDPLYDVIISLTDVPGSYLMSIFQVLNYEYNGNLPGNYNSFKAYAYRRGIKCTPADQTPHVYYETEPGEQLQCDWKEDLKIHSVNGEVYEFNVFSATLGYSRKHIFIYSVGKTEDDFIRCVLETFRRLGGLTQILKTDNMTAIVSLRNGNRKIHSRVQSFFDDLGVKLELCECRTPETKGKCESSNRFVNWLVSFDHRIKNEQELIHIIENQITSECNKEINRRTKVPPAKLFLKEKEFLKPFGNNLNMDTYLREHRRVKVPSMLLVSYNGKQYSVPTKYIGKVVDIYAVGSEVYIYHNSQLITVHTVTECKLNYKHEHYIDALSRRLRTTQDDIEELAMRNLERLENLGGD
;
A
#
# COMPACT_ATOMS: atom_id res chain seq x y z
N MET A 1 -29.81 -27.85 34.55
CA MET A 1 -29.20 -27.97 35.89
C MET A 1 -29.34 -26.70 36.71
N LYS A 2 -28.95 -25.49 36.32
CA LYS A 2 -29.08 -24.23 37.10
C LYS A 2 -30.51 -23.90 37.61
N LYS A 3 -31.55 -24.08 36.78
CA LYS A 3 -32.96 -23.81 37.19
C LYS A 3 -33.47 -24.75 38.28
N LYS A 4 -33.08 -26.05 38.30
CA LYS A 4 -33.43 -27.00 39.34
C LYS A 4 -32.72 -26.65 40.68
N LEU A 5 -31.48 -26.25 40.60
CA LEU A 5 -30.68 -25.84 41.77
C LEU A 5 -31.28 -24.59 42.43
N GLN A 6 -31.70 -23.58 41.66
CA GLN A 6 -32.36 -22.38 42.20
C GLN A 6 -33.67 -22.71 42.93
N LYS A 7 -34.45 -23.64 42.38
CA LYS A 7 -35.71 -24.07 43.03
C LYS A 7 -35.46 -24.74 44.39
N VAL A 8 -34.46 -25.64 44.44
CA VAL A 8 -34.11 -26.31 45.73
C VAL A 8 -33.61 -25.30 46.74
N ILE A 9 -32.77 -24.34 46.37
CA ILE A 9 -32.30 -23.29 47.28
C ILE A 9 -33.46 -22.44 47.80
N GLY A 10 -34.42 -22.07 46.95
CA GLY A 10 -35.63 -21.34 47.37
C GLY A 10 -36.45 -22.13 48.40
N VAL A 11 -36.65 -23.42 48.17
CA VAL A 11 -37.36 -24.29 49.12
C VAL A 11 -36.59 -24.43 50.44
N LEU A 12 -35.27 -24.60 50.39
CA LEU A 12 -34.42 -24.69 51.58
C LEU A 12 -34.42 -23.39 52.39
N SER A 13 -34.46 -22.23 51.74
CA SER A 13 -34.56 -20.92 52.41
C SER A 13 -35.87 -20.81 53.16
N ILE A 14 -37.00 -21.13 52.52
CA ILE A 14 -38.31 -21.10 53.15
C ILE A 14 -38.39 -22.06 54.33
N MET A 15 -37.87 -23.29 54.21
CA MET A 15 -37.86 -24.26 55.29
C MET A 15 -37.01 -23.77 56.48
N LYS A 16 -35.91 -23.06 56.21
CA LYS A 16 -35.04 -22.46 57.23
C LYS A 16 -35.76 -21.31 57.96
N ASP A 17 -36.44 -20.46 57.22
CA ASP A 17 -37.18 -19.32 57.79
C ASP A 17 -38.32 -19.77 58.69
N PHE A 18 -38.96 -20.92 58.42
CA PHE A 18 -39.99 -21.53 59.23
C PHE A 18 -39.48 -22.55 60.22
N ASN A 19 -38.17 -22.65 60.44
CA ASN A 19 -37.55 -23.61 61.39
C ASN A 19 -37.93 -25.10 61.13
N MET A 20 -38.26 -25.41 59.83
CA MET A 20 -38.61 -26.78 59.48
C MET A 20 -37.39 -27.58 59.07
N LYS A 21 -37.29 -28.80 59.61
CA LYS A 21 -36.17 -29.69 59.24
C LYS A 21 -36.46 -30.38 57.91
N PRO A 22 -35.61 -30.16 56.86
CA PRO A 22 -35.82 -30.73 55.56
C PRO A 22 -35.67 -32.24 55.51
N ASN A 23 -36.53 -32.92 54.80
CA ASN A 23 -36.33 -34.30 54.41
C ASN A 23 -35.44 -34.36 53.14
N PHE A 24 -34.12 -34.48 53.32
CA PHE A 24 -33.14 -34.43 52.24
C PHE A 24 -33.32 -35.57 51.22
N SER A 25 -33.79 -36.76 51.65
CA SER A 25 -34.02 -37.88 50.76
C SER A 25 -35.27 -37.68 49.85
N GLU A 26 -36.26 -36.95 50.32
CA GLU A 26 -37.41 -36.58 49.55
C GLU A 26 -37.09 -35.48 48.51
N LEU A 27 -36.31 -34.46 48.93
CA LEU A 27 -35.82 -33.41 48.07
C LEU A 27 -34.90 -33.95 46.94
N GLU A 28 -34.11 -34.98 47.24
CA GLU A 28 -33.30 -35.69 46.23
C GLU A 28 -34.22 -36.34 45.17
N ARG A 29 -35.26 -37.05 45.59
CA ARG A 29 -36.21 -37.67 44.66
C ARG A 29 -36.95 -36.64 43.82
N MET A 30 -37.36 -35.51 44.40
CA MET A 30 -38.12 -34.47 43.73
C MET A 30 -37.27 -33.68 42.73
N TYR A 31 -36.01 -33.37 43.02
CA TYR A 31 -35.20 -32.46 42.25
C TYR A 31 -34.03 -33.13 41.51
N GLY A 32 -33.74 -34.41 41.83
CA GLY A 32 -32.63 -35.14 41.24
C GLY A 32 -31.25 -34.56 41.56
N ILE A 33 -31.09 -34.01 42.78
CA ILE A 33 -29.83 -33.47 43.31
C ILE A 33 -29.48 -34.31 44.54
N ASP A 34 -28.22 -34.77 44.60
CA ASP A 34 -27.74 -35.60 45.71
C ASP A 34 -28.01 -34.98 47.07
N ARG A 35 -28.50 -35.78 47.98
CA ARG A 35 -28.93 -35.38 49.35
C ARG A 35 -27.81 -34.71 50.13
N HIS A 36 -26.58 -35.14 49.98
CA HIS A 36 -25.43 -34.54 50.69
C HIS A 36 -25.14 -33.12 50.16
N THR A 37 -25.35 -32.90 48.87
CA THR A 37 -25.26 -31.56 48.25
C THR A 37 -26.39 -30.66 48.74
N ILE A 38 -27.62 -31.17 48.86
CA ILE A 38 -28.76 -30.41 49.38
C ILE A 38 -28.53 -30.07 50.86
N LYS A 39 -28.08 -31.03 51.67
CA LYS A 39 -27.74 -30.82 53.09
C LYS A 39 -26.69 -29.74 53.23
N LYS A 40 -25.62 -29.77 52.43
CA LYS A 40 -24.56 -28.77 52.43
C LYS A 40 -25.09 -27.38 52.11
N TYR A 41 -26.03 -27.25 51.17
CA TYR A 41 -26.66 -25.96 50.85
C TYR A 41 -27.55 -25.45 51.97
N TYR A 42 -28.26 -26.32 52.63
CA TYR A 42 -29.09 -25.97 53.81
C TYR A 42 -28.22 -25.45 54.97
N GLU A 43 -27.14 -26.16 55.29
CA GLU A 43 -26.21 -25.80 56.38
C GLU A 43 -25.50 -24.47 56.09
N ASN A 44 -25.10 -24.19 54.82
CA ASN A 44 -24.42 -22.95 54.44
C ASN A 44 -25.39 -21.79 54.11
N GLY A 45 -26.71 -21.99 54.17
CA GLY A 45 -27.67 -20.95 53.77
C GLY A 45 -27.70 -20.63 52.27
N GLY A 46 -27.23 -21.55 51.46
CA GLY A 46 -27.15 -21.38 49.99
C GLY A 46 -25.93 -22.09 49.38
N ILE A 47 -25.63 -21.74 48.16
CA ILE A 47 -24.44 -22.28 47.50
C ILE A 47 -23.19 -21.74 48.19
N PRO A 48 -22.32 -22.60 48.76
CA PRO A 48 -21.09 -22.11 49.37
C PRO A 48 -20.22 -21.42 48.36
N GLU A 49 -19.73 -20.23 48.67
CA GLU A 49 -18.78 -19.54 47.85
C GLU A 49 -17.52 -20.40 47.69
N ARG A 50 -17.14 -20.65 46.42
CA ARG A 50 -15.88 -21.33 46.14
C ARG A 50 -14.74 -20.42 46.60
N LYS A 51 -13.99 -20.80 47.60
CA LYS A 51 -12.74 -20.10 47.95
C LYS A 51 -11.83 -20.10 46.76
N LYS A 52 -11.68 -18.95 46.12
CA LYS A 52 -10.71 -18.73 45.02
C LYS A 52 -9.32 -18.75 45.65
N PHE A 53 -8.64 -19.88 45.63
CA PHE A 53 -7.21 -19.92 45.93
C PHE A 53 -6.49 -19.09 44.88
N LYS A 54 -5.89 -17.98 45.27
CA LYS A 54 -4.96 -17.23 44.43
C LYS A 54 -3.70 -18.09 44.27
N LYS A 55 -3.60 -18.83 43.15
CA LYS A 55 -2.35 -19.51 42.81
C LYS A 55 -1.29 -18.43 42.57
N VAL A 56 -0.18 -18.52 43.30
CA VAL A 56 1.01 -17.70 43.04
C VAL A 56 1.50 -17.99 41.63
N SER A 57 1.71 -16.97 40.86
CA SER A 57 2.20 -17.11 39.50
C SER A 57 3.71 -17.24 39.49
N LYS A 58 4.25 -18.03 38.58
CA LYS A 58 5.71 -18.10 38.37
C LYS A 58 6.33 -16.76 37.95
N TRP A 59 5.51 -15.80 37.44
CA TRP A 59 5.91 -14.45 37.07
C TRP A 59 5.87 -13.45 38.25
N ASP A 60 5.26 -13.81 39.40
CA ASP A 60 5.14 -12.89 40.52
C ASP A 60 6.48 -12.38 41.06
N PRO A 61 7.59 -13.15 41.07
CA PRO A 61 8.89 -12.63 41.50
C PRO A 61 9.44 -11.49 40.58
N LEU A 62 8.98 -11.40 39.34
CA LEU A 62 9.40 -10.36 38.38
C LEU A 62 8.40 -9.20 38.31
N TYR A 63 7.38 -9.16 39.17
CA TYR A 63 6.29 -8.19 39.08
C TYR A 63 6.81 -6.75 39.13
N ASP A 64 7.68 -6.40 40.06
CA ASP A 64 8.17 -5.04 40.24
C ASP A 64 9.03 -4.58 39.04
N VAL A 65 9.86 -5.49 38.49
CA VAL A 65 10.65 -5.23 37.31
C VAL A 65 9.73 -5.03 36.13
N ILE A 66 8.69 -5.85 35.98
CA ILE A 66 7.71 -5.70 34.91
C ILE A 66 7.03 -4.34 34.96
N ILE A 67 6.59 -3.92 36.17
CA ILE A 67 5.92 -2.62 36.37
C ILE A 67 6.86 -1.48 36.02
N SER A 68 8.11 -1.47 36.48
CA SER A 68 9.07 -0.42 36.14
C SER A 68 9.30 -0.28 34.59
N LEU A 69 9.25 -1.40 33.88
CA LEU A 69 9.36 -1.39 32.42
C LEU A 69 8.06 -0.91 31.72
N THR A 70 6.90 -1.02 32.37
CA THR A 70 5.65 -0.47 31.83
C THR A 70 5.55 1.05 31.96
N ASP A 71 6.30 1.66 32.86
CA ASP A 71 6.33 3.12 33.04
C ASP A 71 7.11 3.85 31.96
N VAL A 72 7.90 3.10 31.15
CA VAL A 72 8.61 3.67 30.00
C VAL A 72 7.60 4.03 28.91
N PRO A 73 7.49 5.31 28.50
CA PRO A 73 6.55 5.72 27.47
C PRO A 73 6.76 4.99 26.15
N GLY A 74 5.67 4.46 25.57
CA GLY A 74 5.72 3.70 24.32
C GLY A 74 6.15 2.25 24.46
N SER A 75 6.37 1.75 25.69
CA SER A 75 6.61 0.33 25.93
C SER A 75 5.38 -0.50 25.56
N TYR A 76 5.59 -1.74 25.15
CA TYR A 76 4.53 -2.71 24.90
C TYR A 76 4.95 -4.11 25.39
N LEU A 77 4.01 -4.96 25.67
CA LEU A 77 4.28 -6.24 26.35
C LEU A 77 5.36 -7.10 25.69
N MET A 78 5.47 -7.08 24.34
CA MET A 78 6.52 -7.83 23.67
C MET A 78 7.91 -7.22 23.90
N SER A 79 8.04 -5.89 23.88
CA SER A 79 9.32 -5.22 24.16
C SER A 79 9.77 -5.49 25.61
N ILE A 80 8.85 -5.43 26.58
CA ILE A 80 9.13 -5.78 27.98
C ILE A 80 9.60 -7.23 28.09
N PHE A 81 8.92 -8.16 27.40
CA PHE A 81 9.33 -9.57 27.39
C PHE A 81 10.75 -9.76 26.82
N GLN A 82 11.11 -9.02 25.75
CA GLN A 82 12.45 -9.09 25.17
C GLN A 82 13.51 -8.52 26.12
N VAL A 83 13.23 -7.43 26.84
CA VAL A 83 14.13 -6.88 27.86
C VAL A 83 14.37 -7.91 28.96
N LEU A 84 13.29 -8.50 29.50
CA LEU A 84 13.40 -9.54 30.51
C LEU A 84 14.19 -10.76 30.01
N ASN A 85 13.94 -11.18 28.75
CA ASN A 85 14.64 -12.30 28.13
C ASN A 85 16.14 -12.03 28.00
N TYR A 86 16.52 -10.80 27.69
CA TYR A 86 17.92 -10.36 27.63
C TYR A 86 18.56 -10.30 29.02
N GLU A 87 17.92 -9.63 30.00
CA GLU A 87 18.46 -9.45 31.33
C GLU A 87 18.62 -10.76 32.11
N TYR A 88 17.69 -11.70 31.88
CA TYR A 88 17.74 -13.00 32.56
C TYR A 88 18.36 -14.12 31.67
N ASN A 89 19.07 -13.76 30.61
CA ASN A 89 19.77 -14.70 29.70
C ASN A 89 18.88 -15.87 29.23
N GLY A 90 17.62 -15.60 28.91
CA GLY A 90 16.66 -16.59 28.47
C GLY A 90 16.01 -17.43 29.57
N ASN A 91 16.44 -17.28 30.82
CA ASN A 91 15.93 -18.05 31.99
C ASN A 91 14.65 -17.44 32.57
N LEU A 92 13.61 -17.33 31.72
CA LEU A 92 12.31 -16.80 32.15
C LEU A 92 11.36 -17.90 32.65
N PRO A 93 10.39 -17.56 33.53
CA PRO A 93 9.41 -18.51 34.06
C PRO A 93 8.50 -19.16 33.03
N GLY A 94 8.49 -18.65 31.80
CA GLY A 94 7.69 -19.17 30.71
C GLY A 94 7.84 -18.37 29.41
N ASN A 95 7.08 -18.75 28.40
CA ASN A 95 7.08 -18.09 27.10
C ASN A 95 6.22 -16.81 27.08
N TYR A 96 6.30 -16.05 25.97
CA TYR A 96 5.56 -14.81 25.78
C TYR A 96 4.04 -14.94 26.00
N ASN A 97 3.43 -16.06 25.56
CA ASN A 97 1.98 -16.25 25.75
C ASN A 97 1.61 -16.37 27.24
N SER A 98 2.44 -17.04 28.04
CA SER A 98 2.25 -17.14 29.49
C SER A 98 2.45 -15.78 30.20
N PHE A 99 3.43 -14.99 29.72
CA PHE A 99 3.67 -13.62 30.18
C PHE A 99 2.50 -12.70 29.84
N LYS A 100 2.02 -12.71 28.62
CA LYS A 100 0.85 -11.94 28.16
C LYS A 100 -0.40 -12.28 28.99
N ALA A 101 -0.64 -13.56 29.24
CA ALA A 101 -1.75 -14.01 30.08
C ALA A 101 -1.60 -13.57 31.55
N TYR A 102 -0.37 -13.51 32.03
CA TYR A 102 -0.06 -12.97 33.36
C TYR A 102 -0.35 -11.47 33.43
N ALA A 103 0.19 -10.69 32.52
CA ALA A 103 -0.04 -9.26 32.44
C ALA A 103 -1.54 -8.91 32.37
N TYR A 104 -2.31 -9.63 31.55
CA TYR A 104 -3.76 -9.45 31.47
C TYR A 104 -4.47 -9.73 32.80
N ARG A 105 -4.12 -10.84 33.50
CA ARG A 105 -4.73 -11.21 34.77
C ARG A 105 -4.38 -10.23 35.89
N ARG A 106 -3.19 -9.62 35.86
CA ARG A 106 -2.74 -8.63 36.83
C ARG A 106 -3.20 -7.20 36.49
N GLY A 107 -3.85 -6.99 35.33
CA GLY A 107 -4.27 -5.67 34.86
C GLY A 107 -3.11 -4.75 34.52
N ILE A 108 -1.94 -5.31 34.17
CA ILE A 108 -0.74 -4.55 33.79
C ILE A 108 -1.01 -3.86 32.47
N LYS A 109 -0.85 -2.55 32.45
CA LYS A 109 -1.00 -1.70 31.25
C LYS A 109 0.30 -0.95 31.02
N CYS A 110 0.79 -0.97 29.79
CA CYS A 110 1.94 -0.16 29.40
C CYS A 110 1.55 1.31 29.28
N THR A 111 2.47 2.19 29.60
CA THR A 111 2.31 3.63 29.42
C THR A 111 2.34 3.94 27.92
N PRO A 112 1.31 4.59 27.36
CA PRO A 112 1.32 4.97 25.94
C PRO A 112 2.52 5.88 25.64
N ALA A 113 3.04 5.81 24.41
CA ALA A 113 3.98 6.82 23.94
C ALA A 113 3.33 8.21 24.03
N ASP A 114 4.16 9.22 24.25
CA ASP A 114 3.69 10.61 24.16
C ASP A 114 3.02 10.83 22.83
N GLN A 115 1.72 11.03 22.86
CA GLN A 115 0.96 11.29 21.64
C GLN A 115 1.09 12.77 21.32
N THR A 116 1.81 13.07 20.24
CA THR A 116 1.71 14.40 19.65
C THR A 116 0.26 14.62 19.22
N PRO A 117 -0.37 15.76 19.57
CA PRO A 117 -1.74 16.03 19.16
C PRO A 117 -1.81 16.12 17.62
N HIS A 118 -2.67 15.31 17.03
CA HIS A 118 -2.87 15.28 15.59
C HIS A 118 -4.12 16.07 15.22
N VAL A 119 -3.93 17.12 14.43
CA VAL A 119 -5.05 17.88 13.90
C VAL A 119 -5.66 17.10 12.74
N TYR A 120 -6.89 16.66 12.96
CA TYR A 120 -7.65 15.99 11.91
C TYR A 120 -8.23 17.03 10.93
N TYR A 121 -8.05 16.78 9.63
CA TYR A 121 -8.67 17.60 8.59
C TYR A 121 -9.45 16.73 7.61
N GLU A 122 -10.60 17.24 7.17
CA GLU A 122 -11.36 16.70 6.05
C GLU A 122 -10.99 17.46 4.78
N THR A 123 -11.24 16.82 3.64
CA THR A 123 -11.01 17.42 2.32
C THR A 123 -12.35 17.68 1.66
N GLU A 124 -12.40 18.71 0.85
CA GLU A 124 -13.57 19.02 0.05
C GLU A 124 -13.76 17.99 -1.09
N PRO A 125 -14.99 17.84 -1.63
CA PRO A 125 -15.23 16.97 -2.77
C PRO A 125 -14.34 17.33 -3.96
N GLY A 126 -13.69 16.31 -4.58
CA GLY A 126 -12.81 16.51 -5.71
C GLY A 126 -11.45 17.16 -5.41
N GLU A 127 -11.17 17.49 -4.15
CA GLU A 127 -9.93 18.16 -3.78
C GLU A 127 -8.73 17.22 -3.86
N GLN A 128 -8.76 16.07 -3.20
CA GLN A 128 -7.57 15.25 -2.99
C GLN A 128 -7.76 13.77 -3.27
N LEU A 129 -6.79 13.19 -3.99
CA LEU A 129 -6.57 11.76 -4.12
C LEU A 129 -5.29 11.38 -3.36
N GLN A 130 -5.34 10.36 -2.51
CA GLN A 130 -4.16 9.80 -1.85
C GLN A 130 -3.80 8.46 -2.49
N CYS A 131 -2.50 8.24 -2.75
CA CYS A 131 -2.00 7.01 -3.34
C CYS A 131 -0.91 6.36 -2.49
N ASP A 132 -0.86 5.01 -2.54
CA ASP A 132 0.12 4.19 -1.85
C ASP A 132 0.34 2.87 -2.59
N TRP A 133 1.49 2.22 -2.37
CA TRP A 133 1.77 0.88 -2.85
C TRP A 133 1.65 -0.14 -1.71
N LYS A 134 0.99 -1.24 -1.99
CA LYS A 134 1.14 -2.48 -1.22
C LYS A 134 2.08 -3.38 -2.02
N GLU A 135 3.31 -3.50 -1.52
CA GLU A 135 4.43 -4.06 -2.26
C GLU A 135 4.64 -5.55 -1.95
N ASP A 136 5.37 -6.23 -2.86
CA ASP A 136 5.94 -7.55 -2.70
C ASP A 136 4.91 -8.63 -2.28
N LEU A 137 3.74 -8.56 -2.90
CA LEU A 137 2.67 -9.55 -2.69
C LEU A 137 2.95 -10.81 -3.49
N LYS A 138 2.61 -11.96 -2.90
CA LYS A 138 2.71 -13.27 -3.53
C LYS A 138 1.40 -14.02 -3.36
N ILE A 139 0.97 -14.69 -4.43
CA ILE A 139 -0.21 -15.55 -4.42
C ILE A 139 0.04 -16.74 -5.34
N HIS A 140 -0.49 -17.89 -4.95
CA HIS A 140 -0.34 -19.13 -5.72
C HIS A 140 -1.63 -19.44 -6.48
N SER A 141 -1.48 -19.90 -7.73
CA SER A 141 -2.61 -20.41 -8.49
C SER A 141 -2.96 -21.85 -8.06
N VAL A 142 -4.12 -22.33 -8.52
CA VAL A 142 -4.52 -23.74 -8.34
C VAL A 142 -3.55 -24.71 -9.03
N ASN A 143 -2.81 -24.25 -10.03
CA ASN A 143 -1.83 -25.04 -10.80
C ASN A 143 -0.42 -24.94 -10.21
N GLY A 144 -0.22 -24.21 -9.09
CA GLY A 144 1.08 -24.03 -8.44
C GLY A 144 1.95 -22.92 -9.04
N GLU A 145 1.45 -22.15 -10.00
CA GLU A 145 2.14 -20.95 -10.47
C GLU A 145 2.16 -19.89 -9.37
N VAL A 146 3.27 -19.17 -9.26
CA VAL A 146 3.46 -18.10 -8.27
C VAL A 146 3.42 -16.75 -8.96
N TYR A 147 2.50 -15.89 -8.57
CA TYR A 147 2.42 -14.51 -9.04
C TYR A 147 3.01 -13.58 -7.98
N GLU A 148 4.05 -12.84 -8.36
CA GLU A 148 4.66 -11.79 -7.56
C GLU A 148 4.26 -10.43 -8.15
N PHE A 149 3.66 -9.58 -7.32
CA PHE A 149 3.05 -8.34 -7.82
C PHE A 149 2.93 -7.29 -6.71
N ASN A 150 2.52 -6.10 -7.14
CA ASN A 150 2.21 -4.98 -6.25
C ASN A 150 0.78 -4.52 -6.51
N VAL A 151 0.15 -3.90 -5.52
CA VAL A 151 -1.16 -3.27 -5.67
C VAL A 151 -1.03 -1.78 -5.44
N PHE A 152 -1.35 -1.00 -6.46
CA PHE A 152 -1.49 0.44 -6.32
C PHE A 152 -2.86 0.74 -5.71
N SER A 153 -2.85 1.41 -4.57
CA SER A 153 -4.03 1.79 -3.81
C SER A 153 -4.27 3.28 -3.92
N ALA A 154 -5.41 3.68 -4.42
CA ALA A 154 -5.83 5.07 -4.50
C ALA A 154 -7.11 5.30 -3.70
N THR A 155 -7.17 6.39 -2.93
CA THR A 155 -8.30 6.72 -2.05
C THR A 155 -8.65 8.19 -2.16
N LEU A 156 -9.89 8.50 -2.55
CA LEU A 156 -10.40 9.87 -2.55
C LEU A 156 -10.53 10.42 -1.14
N GLY A 157 -10.20 11.67 -1.00
CA GLY A 157 -10.13 12.35 0.29
C GLY A 157 -11.50 12.57 0.94
N TYR A 158 -12.54 12.88 0.19
CA TYR A 158 -13.89 13.14 0.69
C TYR A 158 -14.73 11.87 0.80
N SER A 159 -15.00 11.18 -0.28
CA SER A 159 -15.87 9.99 -0.29
C SER A 159 -15.25 8.77 0.35
N ARG A 160 -13.92 8.74 0.48
CA ARG A 160 -13.15 7.53 0.86
C ARG A 160 -13.26 6.42 -0.17
N LYS A 161 -13.59 6.73 -1.41
CA LYS A 161 -13.65 5.73 -2.47
C LYS A 161 -12.27 5.19 -2.75
N HIS A 162 -12.15 3.86 -2.72
CA HIS A 162 -10.94 3.13 -2.99
C HIS A 162 -10.93 2.62 -4.44
N ILE A 163 -9.76 2.65 -5.05
CA ILE A 163 -9.44 1.98 -6.32
C ILE A 163 -8.16 1.21 -6.11
N PHE A 164 -8.13 -0.05 -6.52
CA PHE A 164 -6.96 -0.90 -6.51
C PHE A 164 -6.60 -1.28 -7.93
N ILE A 165 -5.32 -1.19 -8.28
CA ILE A 165 -4.79 -1.54 -9.59
C ILE A 165 -3.62 -2.51 -9.41
N TYR A 166 -3.66 -3.61 -10.15
CA TYR A 166 -2.59 -4.58 -10.22
C TYR A 166 -1.38 -4.00 -10.97
N SER A 167 -0.18 -4.30 -10.48
CA SER A 167 1.06 -3.94 -11.17
C SER A 167 2.16 -4.95 -10.88
N VAL A 168 2.86 -5.40 -11.92
CA VAL A 168 4.04 -6.27 -11.75
C VAL A 168 5.19 -5.47 -11.15
N GLY A 169 5.42 -4.26 -11.65
CA GLY A 169 6.48 -3.37 -11.18
C GLY A 169 5.95 -2.19 -10.36
N LYS A 170 6.89 -1.39 -9.90
CA LYS A 170 6.66 -0.11 -9.19
C LYS A 170 7.60 0.98 -9.72
N THR A 171 7.86 0.93 -11.02
CA THR A 171 8.67 1.91 -11.72
C THR A 171 7.94 3.23 -11.88
N GLU A 172 8.61 4.25 -12.42
CA GLU A 172 7.99 5.52 -12.79
C GLU A 172 6.86 5.33 -13.81
N ASP A 173 7.05 4.41 -14.78
CA ASP A 173 6.03 4.08 -15.79
C ASP A 173 4.82 3.40 -15.18
N ASP A 174 5.05 2.46 -14.25
CA ASP A 174 3.98 1.80 -13.51
C ASP A 174 3.18 2.81 -12.69
N PHE A 175 3.85 3.76 -12.05
CA PHE A 175 3.18 4.81 -11.29
C PHE A 175 2.30 5.68 -12.18
N ILE A 176 2.84 6.19 -13.30
CA ILE A 176 2.09 7.02 -14.26
C ILE A 176 0.88 6.24 -14.81
N ARG A 177 1.08 4.98 -15.20
CA ARG A 177 0.02 4.10 -15.69
C ARG A 177 -1.08 3.91 -14.65
N CYS A 178 -0.72 3.61 -13.41
CA CYS A 178 -1.68 3.39 -12.32
C CYS A 178 -2.45 4.67 -11.97
N VAL A 179 -1.81 5.83 -11.97
CA VAL A 179 -2.47 7.13 -11.74
C VAL A 179 -3.46 7.44 -12.86
N LEU A 180 -3.07 7.28 -14.13
CA LEU A 180 -3.96 7.50 -15.27
C LEU A 180 -5.18 6.57 -15.23
N GLU A 181 -4.97 5.28 -14.97
CA GLU A 181 -6.06 4.31 -14.88
C GLU A 181 -6.98 4.62 -13.70
N THR A 182 -6.42 5.11 -12.58
CA THR A 182 -7.21 5.56 -11.43
C THR A 182 -8.13 6.71 -11.82
N PHE A 183 -7.60 7.76 -12.45
CA PHE A 183 -8.41 8.90 -12.88
C PHE A 183 -9.44 8.52 -13.95
N ARG A 184 -9.09 7.60 -14.86
CA ARG A 184 -10.04 7.06 -15.85
C ARG A 184 -11.22 6.37 -15.18
N ARG A 185 -10.99 5.53 -14.17
CA ARG A 185 -12.03 4.84 -13.39
C ARG A 185 -12.86 5.77 -12.51
N LEU A 186 -12.26 6.86 -12.05
CA LEU A 186 -12.99 7.92 -11.35
C LEU A 186 -13.87 8.75 -12.29
N GLY A 187 -13.51 8.82 -13.58
CA GLY A 187 -14.17 9.64 -14.58
C GLY A 187 -13.80 11.12 -14.49
N GLY A 188 -12.65 11.46 -13.91
CA GLY A 188 -12.14 12.83 -13.81
C GLY A 188 -10.94 12.95 -12.87
N LEU A 189 -10.42 14.17 -12.77
CA LEU A 189 -9.21 14.53 -12.05
C LEU A 189 -9.51 15.25 -10.74
N THR A 190 -8.76 14.96 -9.69
CA THR A 190 -8.75 15.77 -8.45
C THR A 190 -7.83 16.98 -8.61
N GLN A 191 -7.92 17.94 -7.69
CA GLN A 191 -7.02 19.10 -7.70
C GLN A 191 -5.61 18.71 -7.27
N ILE A 192 -5.50 17.80 -6.29
CA ILE A 192 -4.25 17.39 -5.66
C ILE A 192 -4.17 15.86 -5.70
N LEU A 193 -2.99 15.33 -6.04
CA LEU A 193 -2.61 13.94 -5.77
C LEU A 193 -1.54 13.94 -4.68
N LYS A 194 -1.79 13.25 -3.58
CA LYS A 194 -0.87 13.12 -2.47
C LYS A 194 -0.31 11.70 -2.37
N THR A 195 1.01 11.57 -2.25
CA THR A 195 1.69 10.28 -2.19
C THR A 195 2.96 10.35 -1.35
N ASP A 196 3.53 9.19 -1.05
CA ASP A 196 4.81 9.08 -0.36
C ASP A 196 6.00 9.48 -1.23
N ASN A 197 7.15 9.63 -0.56
CA ASN A 197 8.45 9.84 -1.20
C ASN A 197 8.98 8.53 -1.80
N MET A 198 8.30 8.00 -2.81
CA MET A 198 8.72 6.77 -3.50
C MET A 198 9.93 7.04 -4.39
N THR A 199 10.86 6.08 -4.46
CA THR A 199 12.04 6.16 -5.36
C THR A 199 11.64 6.24 -6.83
N ALA A 200 10.45 5.76 -7.19
CA ALA A 200 9.88 5.86 -8.53
C ALA A 200 9.61 7.30 -8.99
N ILE A 201 9.41 8.23 -8.05
CA ILE A 201 9.01 9.61 -8.37
C ILE A 201 9.96 10.67 -7.82
N VAL A 202 10.81 10.31 -6.84
CA VAL A 202 11.70 11.26 -6.15
C VAL A 202 13.12 10.71 -6.10
N SER A 203 14.08 11.56 -6.43
CA SER A 203 15.49 11.32 -6.18
C SER A 203 16.00 12.22 -5.06
N LEU A 204 16.89 11.69 -4.22
CA LEU A 204 17.61 12.45 -3.20
C LEU A 204 18.94 12.92 -3.80
N ARG A 205 19.13 14.23 -3.92
CA ARG A 205 20.41 14.83 -4.29
C ARG A 205 20.81 15.86 -3.23
N ASN A 206 21.99 15.67 -2.62
CA ASN A 206 22.52 16.57 -1.60
C ASN A 206 21.54 16.89 -0.46
N GLY A 207 20.78 15.88 0.00
CA GLY A 207 19.74 16.05 1.03
C GLY A 207 18.44 16.71 0.56
N ASN A 208 18.40 17.23 -0.66
CA ASN A 208 17.21 17.82 -1.26
C ASN A 208 16.44 16.79 -2.08
N ARG A 209 15.10 16.80 -1.93
CA ARG A 209 14.20 15.97 -2.72
C ARG A 209 13.90 16.65 -4.04
N LYS A 210 14.08 15.92 -5.13
CA LYS A 210 13.73 16.39 -6.46
C LYS A 210 12.79 15.38 -7.11
N ILE A 211 11.59 15.84 -7.47
CA ILE A 211 10.66 15.05 -8.28
C ILE A 211 11.29 14.81 -9.64
N HIS A 212 11.12 13.61 -10.18
CA HIS A 212 11.59 13.28 -11.52
C HIS A 212 10.90 14.18 -12.55
N SER A 213 11.68 14.70 -13.49
CA SER A 213 11.18 15.70 -14.46
C SER A 213 9.99 15.21 -15.28
N ARG A 214 9.97 13.92 -15.65
CA ARG A 214 8.87 13.32 -16.40
C ARG A 214 7.60 13.23 -15.56
N VAL A 215 7.71 12.88 -14.29
CA VAL A 215 6.56 12.85 -13.36
C VAL A 215 6.03 14.27 -13.18
N GLN A 216 6.91 15.25 -13.02
CA GLN A 216 6.49 16.66 -12.92
C GLN A 216 5.75 17.10 -14.17
N SER A 217 6.31 16.87 -15.37
CA SER A 217 5.65 17.20 -16.64
C SER A 217 4.29 16.50 -16.79
N PHE A 218 4.19 15.24 -16.37
CA PHE A 218 2.93 14.50 -16.40
C PHE A 218 1.85 15.16 -15.54
N PHE A 219 2.18 15.58 -14.31
CA PHE A 219 1.22 16.24 -13.44
C PHE A 219 0.90 17.67 -13.90
N ASP A 220 1.87 18.37 -14.48
CA ASP A 220 1.66 19.70 -15.09
C ASP A 220 0.69 19.60 -16.29
N ASP A 221 0.86 18.60 -17.16
CA ASP A 221 -0.03 18.32 -18.29
C ASP A 221 -1.45 17.94 -17.85
N LEU A 222 -1.57 17.19 -16.73
CA LEU A 222 -2.87 16.87 -16.14
C LEU A 222 -3.54 18.08 -15.46
N GLY A 223 -2.79 19.11 -15.10
CA GLY A 223 -3.27 20.20 -14.25
C GLY A 223 -3.64 19.77 -12.83
N VAL A 224 -2.94 18.72 -12.33
CA VAL A 224 -3.09 18.17 -10.98
C VAL A 224 -1.83 18.47 -10.19
N LYS A 225 -1.97 19.04 -8.99
CA LYS A 225 -0.83 19.30 -8.11
C LYS A 225 -0.35 18.01 -7.46
N LEU A 226 0.92 17.65 -7.65
CA LEU A 226 1.55 16.55 -6.93
C LEU A 226 2.06 17.05 -5.57
N GLU A 227 1.58 16.45 -4.48
CA GLU A 227 2.06 16.68 -3.11
C GLU A 227 2.72 15.44 -2.55
N LEU A 228 3.93 15.62 -2.01
CA LEU A 228 4.63 14.56 -1.31
C LEU A 228 4.37 14.64 0.19
N CYS A 229 4.14 13.50 0.84
CA CYS A 229 4.02 13.45 2.28
C CYS A 229 5.33 13.91 2.95
N GLU A 230 5.21 14.66 4.04
CA GLU A 230 6.36 14.98 4.87
C GLU A 230 6.90 13.72 5.55
N CYS A 231 8.24 13.66 5.70
CA CYS A 231 8.86 12.54 6.40
C CYS A 231 8.42 12.50 7.85
N ARG A 232 8.05 11.32 8.34
CA ARG A 232 7.69 11.04 9.73
C ARG A 232 6.40 11.72 10.23
N THR A 233 5.48 12.07 9.33
CA THR A 233 4.13 12.53 9.67
C THR A 233 3.10 11.49 9.20
N PRO A 234 2.86 10.41 9.98
CA PRO A 234 1.92 9.33 9.62
C PRO A 234 0.50 9.84 9.38
N GLU A 235 0.14 10.95 10.01
CA GLU A 235 -1.21 11.53 9.92
C GLU A 235 -1.59 11.98 8.52
N THR A 236 -0.60 12.36 7.72
CA THR A 236 -0.83 12.84 6.36
C THR A 236 -1.28 11.74 5.40
N LYS A 237 -1.06 10.46 5.77
CA LYS A 237 -1.35 9.27 4.96
C LYS A 237 -2.51 8.41 5.48
N GLY A 238 -3.08 8.72 6.62
CA GLY A 238 -4.03 7.87 7.34
C GLY A 238 -5.29 7.46 6.56
N LYS A 239 -5.60 8.13 5.43
CA LYS A 239 -6.72 7.76 4.56
C LYS A 239 -6.38 6.55 3.69
N CYS A 240 -5.14 6.44 3.23
CA CYS A 240 -4.67 5.34 2.37
C CYS A 240 -4.23 4.11 3.15
N GLU A 241 -3.62 4.28 4.33
CA GLU A 241 -3.22 3.15 5.20
C GLU A 241 -4.41 2.25 5.57
N SER A 242 -5.58 2.87 5.77
CA SER A 242 -6.82 2.11 6.04
C SER A 242 -7.27 1.27 4.86
N SER A 243 -6.86 1.57 3.62
CA SER A 243 -7.23 0.83 2.40
C SER A 243 -6.47 -0.50 2.29
N ASN A 244 -5.24 -0.56 2.80
CA ASN A 244 -4.39 -1.75 2.73
C ASN A 244 -5.01 -2.99 3.43
N ARG A 245 -5.94 -2.78 4.38
CA ARG A 245 -6.72 -3.87 4.99
C ARG A 245 -7.55 -4.65 3.97
N PHE A 246 -8.06 -3.98 2.93
CA PHE A 246 -8.87 -4.62 1.90
C PHE A 246 -8.01 -5.47 0.95
N VAL A 247 -6.78 -5.03 0.69
CA VAL A 247 -5.81 -5.82 -0.08
C VAL A 247 -5.48 -7.12 0.63
N ASN A 248 -5.50 -7.14 1.96
CA ASN A 248 -5.29 -8.38 2.74
C ASN A 248 -6.40 -9.44 2.52
N TRP A 249 -7.55 -9.08 1.93
CA TRP A 249 -8.55 -10.08 1.52
C TRP A 249 -8.01 -11.07 0.48
N LEU A 250 -6.98 -10.66 -0.28
CA LEU A 250 -6.31 -11.55 -1.24
C LEU A 250 -5.74 -12.82 -0.60
N VAL A 251 -5.37 -12.81 0.66
CA VAL A 251 -4.84 -13.98 1.37
C VAL A 251 -5.84 -15.16 1.29
N SER A 252 -7.14 -14.90 1.28
CA SER A 252 -8.17 -15.94 1.19
C SER A 252 -8.30 -16.55 -0.21
N PHE A 253 -7.69 -15.93 -1.22
CA PHE A 253 -7.69 -16.41 -2.61
C PHE A 253 -6.43 -17.23 -2.96
N ASP A 254 -5.48 -17.35 -2.03
CA ASP A 254 -4.28 -18.15 -2.24
C ASP A 254 -4.64 -19.62 -2.55
N HIS A 255 -4.00 -20.20 -3.54
CA HIS A 255 -4.31 -21.52 -4.11
C HIS A 255 -5.75 -21.68 -4.67
N ARG A 256 -6.44 -20.58 -4.99
CA ARG A 256 -7.81 -20.62 -5.53
C ARG A 256 -7.98 -19.94 -6.87
N ILE A 257 -7.03 -19.10 -7.28
CA ILE A 257 -7.03 -18.42 -8.57
C ILE A 257 -6.50 -19.35 -9.69
N LYS A 258 -7.04 -19.21 -10.89
CA LYS A 258 -6.68 -20.05 -12.04
C LYS A 258 -5.51 -19.47 -12.84
N ASN A 259 -5.48 -18.14 -12.99
CA ASN A 259 -4.49 -17.43 -13.79
C ASN A 259 -4.36 -15.98 -13.35
N GLU A 260 -3.39 -15.27 -13.91
CA GLU A 260 -3.11 -13.86 -13.61
C GLU A 260 -4.29 -12.94 -13.97
N GLN A 261 -5.03 -13.22 -15.04
CA GLN A 261 -6.18 -12.40 -15.44
C GLN A 261 -7.30 -12.46 -14.40
N GLU A 262 -7.53 -13.62 -13.80
CA GLU A 262 -8.48 -13.77 -12.70
C GLU A 262 -8.01 -13.01 -11.46
N LEU A 263 -6.71 -13.04 -11.15
CA LEU A 263 -6.11 -12.27 -10.07
C LEU A 263 -6.34 -10.77 -10.27
N ILE A 264 -6.06 -10.25 -11.47
CA ILE A 264 -6.30 -8.86 -11.85
C ILE A 264 -7.79 -8.51 -11.67
N HIS A 265 -8.68 -9.37 -12.16
CA HIS A 265 -10.12 -9.16 -12.01
C HIS A 265 -10.57 -9.10 -10.54
N ILE A 266 -10.04 -9.98 -9.69
CA ILE A 266 -10.34 -9.98 -8.25
C ILE A 266 -9.89 -8.68 -7.61
N ILE A 267 -8.67 -8.22 -7.87
CA ILE A 267 -8.13 -6.99 -7.29
C ILE A 267 -8.91 -5.78 -7.76
N GLU A 268 -9.00 -5.62 -9.08
CA GLU A 268 -9.44 -4.38 -9.70
C GLU A 268 -10.94 -4.20 -9.75
N ASN A 269 -11.69 -5.29 -9.75
CA ASN A 269 -13.15 -5.25 -9.82
C ASN A 269 -13.80 -5.75 -8.54
N GLN A 270 -13.53 -6.98 -8.10
CA GLN A 270 -14.22 -7.57 -6.97
C GLN A 270 -13.90 -6.87 -5.65
N ILE A 271 -12.62 -6.79 -5.27
CA ILE A 271 -12.19 -6.14 -4.02
C ILE A 271 -12.53 -4.66 -4.06
N THR A 272 -12.25 -3.98 -5.18
CA THR A 272 -12.58 -2.56 -5.37
C THR A 272 -14.09 -2.30 -5.23
N SER A 273 -14.94 -3.18 -5.77
CA SER A 273 -16.40 -3.04 -5.64
C SER A 273 -16.86 -3.25 -4.21
N GLU A 274 -16.44 -4.36 -3.59
CA GLU A 274 -16.95 -4.75 -2.27
C GLU A 274 -16.48 -3.80 -1.15
N CYS A 275 -15.23 -3.37 -1.16
CA CYS A 275 -14.73 -2.42 -0.15
C CYS A 275 -15.47 -1.08 -0.18
N ASN A 276 -15.92 -0.65 -1.36
CA ASN A 276 -16.67 0.61 -1.51
C ASN A 276 -18.16 0.52 -1.11
N LYS A 277 -18.68 -0.69 -0.90
CA LYS A 277 -20.02 -0.94 -0.36
C LYS A 277 -20.03 -0.96 1.17
N GLU A 278 -18.91 -1.25 1.82
CA GLU A 278 -18.80 -1.25 3.27
C GLU A 278 -19.02 0.15 3.86
N ILE A 279 -19.71 0.21 5.00
CA ILE A 279 -19.91 1.46 5.74
C ILE A 279 -18.55 1.90 6.27
N ASN A 280 -18.08 3.05 5.81
CA ASN A 280 -16.86 3.64 6.33
C ASN A 280 -17.05 4.06 7.80
N ARG A 281 -16.12 3.67 8.66
CA ARG A 281 -16.22 3.89 10.11
C ARG A 281 -16.33 5.38 10.49
N ARG A 282 -15.79 6.26 9.67
CA ARG A 282 -15.69 7.70 9.92
C ARG A 282 -16.86 8.46 9.34
N THR A 283 -17.10 8.32 8.04
CA THR A 283 -18.21 9.01 7.35
C THR A 283 -19.57 8.40 7.66
N LYS A 284 -19.61 7.19 8.24
CA LYS A 284 -20.82 6.40 8.52
C LYS A 284 -21.67 6.11 7.28
N VAL A 285 -21.11 6.32 6.09
CA VAL A 285 -21.75 6.11 4.80
C VAL A 285 -20.84 5.27 3.92
N PRO A 286 -21.36 4.38 3.06
CA PRO A 286 -20.55 3.67 2.07
C PRO A 286 -19.86 4.65 1.10
N PRO A 287 -18.55 4.44 0.80
CA PRO A 287 -17.82 5.26 -0.16
C PRO A 287 -18.50 5.41 -1.51
N ALA A 288 -19.12 4.35 -2.02
CA ALA A 288 -19.85 4.39 -3.29
C ALA A 288 -20.99 5.41 -3.31
N LYS A 289 -21.68 5.63 -2.17
CA LYS A 289 -22.78 6.63 -2.06
C LYS A 289 -22.22 8.05 -2.03
N LEU A 290 -21.18 8.30 -1.22
CA LEU A 290 -20.56 9.63 -1.15
C LEU A 290 -19.90 10.03 -2.46
N PHE A 291 -19.38 9.07 -3.20
CA PHE A 291 -18.77 9.30 -4.50
C PHE A 291 -19.75 9.87 -5.53
N LEU A 292 -21.02 9.56 -5.46
CA LEU A 292 -22.04 10.15 -6.36
C LEU A 292 -22.02 11.68 -6.31
N LYS A 293 -21.85 12.23 -5.09
CA LYS A 293 -21.68 13.67 -4.91
C LYS A 293 -20.29 14.15 -5.33
N GLU A 294 -19.22 13.46 -4.93
CA GLU A 294 -17.84 13.87 -5.23
C GLU A 294 -17.54 13.87 -6.72
N LYS A 295 -18.12 12.95 -7.49
CA LYS A 295 -17.94 12.85 -8.94
C LYS A 295 -18.25 14.15 -9.69
N GLU A 296 -19.22 14.93 -9.22
CA GLU A 296 -19.62 16.22 -9.84
C GLU A 296 -18.52 17.31 -9.71
N PHE A 297 -17.61 17.14 -8.76
CA PHE A 297 -16.53 18.08 -8.48
C PHE A 297 -15.19 17.68 -9.11
N LEU A 298 -15.12 16.51 -9.74
CA LEU A 298 -13.91 16.09 -10.45
C LEU A 298 -13.78 16.90 -11.74
N LYS A 299 -12.56 17.36 -12.02
CA LYS A 299 -12.25 18.07 -13.27
C LYS A 299 -12.29 17.11 -14.44
N PRO A 300 -12.86 17.48 -15.59
CA PRO A 300 -12.78 16.65 -16.81
C PRO A 300 -11.33 16.55 -17.30
N PHE A 301 -11.03 15.49 -18.03
CA PHE A 301 -9.76 15.41 -18.77
C PHE A 301 -9.70 16.50 -19.83
N GLY A 302 -8.55 17.19 -19.92
CA GLY A 302 -8.32 18.18 -20.98
C GLY A 302 -8.29 17.52 -22.35
N ASN A 303 -8.90 18.18 -23.35
CA ASN A 303 -9.00 17.66 -24.74
C ASN A 303 -7.63 17.51 -25.41
N ASN A 304 -6.59 18.17 -24.92
CA ASN A 304 -5.25 18.20 -25.52
C ASN A 304 -4.27 17.21 -24.87
N LEU A 305 -4.72 16.40 -23.91
CA LEU A 305 -3.85 15.47 -23.22
C LEU A 305 -3.61 14.23 -24.08
N ASN A 306 -2.44 14.14 -24.69
CA ASN A 306 -2.02 12.92 -25.37
C ASN A 306 -1.55 11.88 -24.35
N MET A 307 -2.52 11.25 -23.68
CA MET A 307 -2.25 10.22 -22.67
C MET A 307 -1.47 9.03 -23.21
N ASP A 308 -1.60 8.76 -24.51
CA ASP A 308 -0.88 7.68 -25.17
C ASP A 308 0.64 7.88 -25.09
N THR A 309 1.10 9.11 -25.01
CA THR A 309 2.53 9.42 -24.85
C THR A 309 3.10 8.87 -23.54
N TYR A 310 2.29 8.81 -22.49
CA TYR A 310 2.68 8.31 -21.16
C TYR A 310 2.44 6.80 -20.98
N LEU A 311 1.57 6.19 -21.79
CA LEU A 311 1.19 4.79 -21.68
C LEU A 311 1.94 3.84 -22.61
N ARG A 312 2.67 4.38 -23.59
CA ARG A 312 3.41 3.57 -24.56
C ARG A 312 4.64 2.95 -23.93
N GLU A 313 4.90 1.70 -24.27
CA GLU A 313 6.19 1.10 -23.99
C GLU A 313 7.29 1.91 -24.66
N HIS A 314 8.18 2.46 -23.89
CA HIS A 314 9.32 3.22 -24.37
C HIS A 314 10.61 2.71 -23.71
N ARG A 315 11.70 2.87 -24.44
CA ARG A 315 13.02 2.55 -23.96
C ARG A 315 13.75 3.83 -23.56
N ARG A 316 14.26 3.88 -22.35
CA ARG A 316 15.11 4.98 -21.88
C ARG A 316 16.56 4.74 -22.25
N VAL A 317 17.15 5.69 -22.95
CA VAL A 317 18.54 5.61 -23.40
C VAL A 317 19.25 6.93 -23.13
N LYS A 318 20.48 6.84 -22.58
CA LYS A 318 21.35 8.01 -22.46
C LYS A 318 21.99 8.29 -23.80
N VAL A 319 21.87 9.53 -24.30
CA VAL A 319 22.45 9.94 -25.59
C VAL A 319 23.98 9.93 -25.49
N PRO A 320 24.66 9.08 -26.27
CA PRO A 320 26.13 9.05 -26.29
C PRO A 320 26.70 10.23 -27.09
N SER A 321 28.01 10.43 -27.01
CA SER A 321 28.72 11.46 -27.79
C SER A 321 28.64 11.26 -29.32
N MET A 322 28.34 10.03 -29.76
CA MET A 322 28.12 9.69 -31.17
C MET A 322 26.72 10.10 -31.67
N LEU A 323 25.85 10.65 -30.80
CA LEU A 323 24.48 11.09 -31.11
C LEU A 323 23.51 9.98 -31.48
N LEU A 324 23.91 8.72 -31.45
CA LEU A 324 23.10 7.58 -31.86
C LEU A 324 22.52 6.86 -30.68
N VAL A 325 21.22 6.77 -30.59
CA VAL A 325 20.51 6.00 -29.57
C VAL A 325 19.98 4.69 -30.15
N SER A 326 20.16 3.60 -29.43
CA SER A 326 19.82 2.25 -29.90
C SER A 326 18.37 1.90 -29.58
N TYR A 327 17.64 1.42 -30.60
CA TYR A 327 16.28 0.89 -30.45
C TYR A 327 16.05 -0.26 -31.44
N ASN A 328 15.63 -1.42 -30.92
CA ASN A 328 15.33 -2.63 -31.72
C ASN A 328 16.44 -3.01 -32.72
N GLY A 329 17.72 -2.98 -32.25
CA GLY A 329 18.86 -3.38 -33.05
C GLY A 329 19.35 -2.33 -34.06
N LYS A 330 18.65 -1.20 -34.19
CA LYS A 330 19.01 -0.06 -35.06
C LYS A 330 19.38 1.15 -34.20
N GLN A 331 20.08 2.10 -34.78
CA GLN A 331 20.53 3.31 -34.10
C GLN A 331 19.99 4.55 -34.82
N TYR A 332 19.51 5.53 -34.05
CA TYR A 332 18.83 6.72 -34.53
C TYR A 332 19.48 7.98 -33.97
N SER A 333 19.76 8.98 -34.84
CA SER A 333 20.45 10.18 -34.42
C SER A 333 19.56 11.15 -33.64
N VAL A 334 20.19 11.89 -32.72
CA VAL A 334 19.57 12.89 -31.86
C VAL A 334 20.37 14.19 -31.96
N PRO A 335 19.74 15.40 -31.88
CA PRO A 335 20.48 16.66 -31.90
C PRO A 335 21.56 16.75 -30.80
N THR A 336 22.67 17.41 -31.07
CA THR A 336 23.86 17.50 -30.23
C THR A 336 23.56 18.06 -28.82
N LYS A 337 22.59 18.95 -28.68
CA LYS A 337 22.18 19.55 -27.38
C LYS A 337 21.68 18.55 -26.36
N TYR A 338 21.41 17.31 -26.79
CA TYR A 338 20.93 16.22 -25.91
C TYR A 338 22.02 15.22 -25.50
N ILE A 339 23.29 15.43 -25.92
CA ILE A 339 24.41 14.59 -25.47
C ILE A 339 24.44 14.51 -23.94
N GLY A 340 24.56 13.28 -23.40
CA GLY A 340 24.57 13.01 -21.97
C GLY A 340 23.22 13.05 -21.27
N LYS A 341 22.14 13.48 -21.94
CA LYS A 341 20.78 13.47 -21.41
C LYS A 341 20.12 12.11 -21.67
N VAL A 342 19.11 11.80 -20.88
CA VAL A 342 18.26 10.59 -21.07
C VAL A 342 17.09 10.95 -21.97
N VAL A 343 16.86 10.15 -23.00
CA VAL A 343 15.75 10.29 -23.94
C VAL A 343 14.87 9.05 -23.89
N ASP A 344 13.59 9.25 -24.15
CA ASP A 344 12.59 8.19 -24.29
C ASP A 344 12.39 7.91 -25.79
N ILE A 345 12.49 6.64 -26.19
CA ILE A 345 12.37 6.20 -27.59
C ILE A 345 11.33 5.11 -27.72
N TYR A 346 10.43 5.26 -28.69
CA TYR A 346 9.43 4.24 -29.04
C TYR A 346 9.07 4.32 -30.53
N ALA A 347 8.49 3.25 -31.08
CA ALA A 347 8.03 3.20 -32.44
C ALA A 347 6.49 3.16 -32.52
N VAL A 348 5.95 3.80 -33.58
CA VAL A 348 4.54 3.75 -33.96
C VAL A 348 4.45 3.52 -35.47
N GLY A 349 3.98 2.36 -35.84
CA GLY A 349 3.98 1.95 -37.26
C GLY A 349 5.39 1.97 -37.84
N SER A 350 5.63 2.76 -38.86
CA SER A 350 6.93 2.90 -39.52
C SER A 350 7.77 4.07 -39.00
N GLU A 351 7.40 4.69 -37.86
CA GLU A 351 8.10 5.86 -37.32
C GLU A 351 8.64 5.60 -35.95
N VAL A 352 9.83 6.13 -35.64
CA VAL A 352 10.48 6.12 -34.33
C VAL A 352 10.49 7.53 -33.80
N TYR A 353 9.84 7.68 -32.65
CA TYR A 353 9.71 8.93 -31.94
C TYR A 353 10.70 8.99 -30.78
N ILE A 354 11.41 10.09 -30.65
CA ILE A 354 12.38 10.31 -29.59
C ILE A 354 12.00 11.57 -28.81
N TYR A 355 11.86 11.43 -27.50
CA TYR A 355 11.44 12.49 -26.60
C TYR A 355 12.47 12.77 -25.52
N HIS A 356 12.48 13.98 -25.02
CA HIS A 356 13.19 14.35 -23.80
C HIS A 356 12.26 15.15 -22.90
N ASN A 357 12.01 14.68 -21.68
CA ASN A 357 11.07 15.28 -20.72
C ASN A 357 9.70 15.58 -21.39
N SER A 358 9.12 14.60 -22.04
CA SER A 358 7.84 14.67 -22.75
C SER A 358 7.79 15.63 -23.97
N GLN A 359 8.88 16.31 -24.30
CA GLN A 359 9.01 17.10 -25.53
C GLN A 359 9.55 16.25 -26.67
N LEU A 360 8.85 16.22 -27.79
CA LEU A 360 9.31 15.59 -29.04
C LEU A 360 10.58 16.28 -29.48
N ILE A 361 11.68 15.55 -29.68
CA ILE A 361 12.94 16.08 -30.18
C ILE A 361 13.18 15.73 -31.64
N THR A 362 12.79 14.53 -32.05
CA THR A 362 12.94 14.09 -33.44
C THR A 362 12.06 12.87 -33.75
N VAL A 363 11.70 12.69 -35.02
CA VAL A 363 11.00 11.51 -35.53
C VAL A 363 11.85 10.93 -36.67
N HIS A 364 12.12 9.64 -36.63
CA HIS A 364 12.79 8.94 -37.74
C HIS A 364 11.84 7.96 -38.40
N THR A 365 12.01 7.72 -39.68
CA THR A 365 11.37 6.58 -40.33
C THR A 365 12.15 5.32 -40.07
N VAL A 366 11.48 4.20 -39.82
CA VAL A 366 12.12 2.88 -39.67
C VAL A 366 12.66 2.47 -41.06
N THR A 367 13.98 2.34 -41.18
CA THR A 367 14.67 1.87 -42.36
C THR A 367 15.33 0.50 -42.12
N GLU A 368 15.84 -0.13 -43.19
CA GLU A 368 16.65 -1.35 -43.04
C GLU A 368 18.07 -1.06 -42.53
N CYS A 369 18.51 0.21 -42.61
CA CYS A 369 19.86 0.60 -42.20
C CYS A 369 20.07 0.49 -40.70
N LYS A 370 21.24 -0.01 -40.27
CA LYS A 370 21.63 -0.07 -38.88
C LYS A 370 21.88 1.30 -38.25
N LEU A 371 22.36 2.26 -39.02
CA LEU A 371 22.70 3.62 -38.62
C LEU A 371 21.81 4.63 -39.33
N ASN A 372 20.95 5.31 -38.59
CA ASN A 372 19.99 6.27 -39.14
C ASN A 372 20.33 7.68 -38.64
N TYR A 373 21.16 8.37 -39.38
CA TYR A 373 21.44 9.78 -39.14
C TYR A 373 20.48 10.68 -39.93
N LYS A 374 19.96 11.69 -39.25
CA LYS A 374 19.37 12.84 -39.96
C LYS A 374 20.46 13.79 -40.39
N HIS A 375 20.36 14.30 -41.62
CA HIS A 375 21.29 15.23 -42.19
C HIS A 375 21.57 16.44 -41.28
N GLU A 376 20.52 17.04 -40.75
CA GLU A 376 20.57 18.17 -39.83
C GLU A 376 21.41 17.86 -38.55
N HIS A 377 21.24 16.68 -37.98
CA HIS A 377 21.97 16.28 -36.76
C HIS A 377 23.46 16.05 -37.04
N TYR A 378 23.76 15.56 -38.25
CA TYR A 378 25.12 15.29 -38.68
C TYR A 378 25.88 16.59 -38.97
N ILE A 379 25.23 17.57 -39.66
CA ILE A 379 25.77 18.91 -39.89
C ILE A 379 26.02 19.63 -38.57
N ASP A 380 25.05 19.64 -37.61
CA ASP A 380 25.22 20.25 -36.30
C ASP A 380 26.43 19.66 -35.56
N ALA A 381 26.68 18.37 -35.70
CA ALA A 381 27.83 17.70 -35.11
C ALA A 381 29.15 18.11 -35.76
N LEU A 382 29.19 18.19 -37.09
CA LEU A 382 30.38 18.59 -37.82
C LEU A 382 30.71 20.07 -37.64
N SER A 383 29.73 20.98 -37.64
CA SER A 383 29.91 22.41 -37.45
C SER A 383 30.51 22.76 -36.08
N ARG A 384 30.25 21.96 -35.06
CA ARG A 384 30.85 22.12 -33.71
C ARG A 384 32.28 21.65 -33.64
N ARG A 385 32.73 20.83 -34.57
CA ARG A 385 34.05 20.18 -34.54
C ARG A 385 35.00 20.77 -35.55
N LEU A 386 34.50 21.21 -36.69
CA LEU A 386 35.29 21.74 -37.79
C LEU A 386 35.15 23.27 -37.86
N ARG A 387 36.29 23.94 -38.14
CA ARG A 387 36.36 25.40 -38.39
C ARG A 387 36.55 25.65 -39.87
N THR A 388 35.50 25.31 -40.67
CA THR A 388 35.51 25.46 -42.11
C THR A 388 34.20 26.11 -42.58
N THR A 389 34.04 26.37 -43.88
CA THR A 389 32.84 27.00 -44.42
C THR A 389 31.62 26.09 -44.30
N GLN A 390 30.42 26.67 -44.34
CA GLN A 390 29.17 25.93 -44.28
C GLN A 390 29.03 24.95 -45.46
N ASP A 391 29.42 25.38 -46.65
CA ASP A 391 29.35 24.59 -47.88
C ASP A 391 30.25 23.35 -47.80
N ASP A 392 31.49 23.50 -47.30
CA ASP A 392 32.41 22.37 -47.08
C ASP A 392 31.85 21.34 -46.07
N ILE A 393 31.15 21.83 -45.04
CA ILE A 393 30.51 20.96 -44.02
C ILE A 393 29.37 20.17 -44.66
N GLU A 394 28.53 20.80 -45.46
CA GLU A 394 27.43 20.13 -46.15
C GLU A 394 27.90 19.08 -47.17
N GLU A 395 28.92 19.40 -47.99
CA GLU A 395 29.52 18.43 -48.91
C GLU A 395 30.13 17.24 -48.18
N LEU A 396 30.84 17.49 -47.09
CA LEU A 396 31.42 16.42 -46.23
C LEU A 396 30.35 15.58 -45.58
N ALA A 397 29.25 16.19 -45.12
CA ALA A 397 28.11 15.50 -44.53
C ALA A 397 27.44 14.56 -45.53
N MET A 398 27.12 15.05 -46.70
CA MET A 398 26.49 14.25 -47.77
C MET A 398 27.35 13.04 -48.12
N ARG A 399 28.61 13.24 -48.41
CA ARG A 399 29.53 12.17 -48.76
C ARG A 399 29.69 11.11 -47.70
N ASN A 400 29.68 11.52 -46.40
CA ASN A 400 29.82 10.58 -45.31
C ASN A 400 28.51 9.82 -45.03
N LEU A 401 27.35 10.47 -45.15
CA LEU A 401 26.05 9.82 -44.98
C LEU A 401 25.79 8.78 -46.08
N GLU A 402 26.10 9.06 -47.35
CA GLU A 402 26.05 8.08 -48.42
C GLU A 402 26.91 6.83 -48.15
N ARG A 403 28.09 7.05 -47.56
CA ARG A 403 28.96 5.92 -47.17
C ARG A 403 28.36 5.11 -46.04
N LEU A 404 27.71 5.76 -45.06
CA LEU A 404 27.09 5.07 -43.91
C LEU A 404 25.85 4.27 -44.35
N GLU A 405 25.07 4.78 -45.32
CA GLU A 405 23.95 4.06 -45.92
C GLU A 405 24.41 2.80 -46.63
N ASN A 406 25.52 2.87 -47.37
CA ASN A 406 26.10 1.75 -48.11
C ASN A 406 26.75 0.69 -47.19
N LEU A 407 27.16 1.04 -45.92
CA LEU A 407 27.71 0.11 -44.97
C LEU A 407 26.62 -0.71 -44.19
N GLY A 408 25.36 -0.34 -44.36
CA GLY A 408 24.23 -0.98 -43.67
C GLY A 408 23.45 -1.98 -44.52
N GLY A 409 23.86 -2.25 -45.74
CA GLY A 409 23.17 -3.08 -46.74
C GLY A 409 23.64 -4.53 -46.91
N ASP A 410 24.36 -5.08 -45.93
CA ASP A 410 24.76 -6.53 -45.91
C ASP A 410 24.13 -7.26 -44.73
#